data_99a662e78fe39490ab3c53be6b21b553
#
_entry.id   99a662e78fe39490ab3c53be6b21b553
#
_cell.length_a   1.000
_cell.length_b   1.000
_cell.length_c   1.000
_cell.angle_alpha   90.00
_cell.angle_beta   90.00
_cell.angle_gamma   90.00
#
_symmetry.space_group_name_H-M   'P 1'
#
loop_
_entity.id
_entity.type
_entity.pdbx_description
1 polymer ?
#
loop_
_entity_poly.entity_id
_entity_poly.type
_entity_poly.pdbx_seq_one_letter_code
_entity_poly.pdbx_strand_id
1 'polypeptide(L)'
;EDIKFIAISSNDVSNYPDDSPEKMKINAIENNFIFPYLYDESQDVAKAYDAACTPDFYVYDSNLKLVYRGQLDDSRPGNDTLSDGADIENAIECLVSGNENTKLQKPSIGCNIKWK
;
A
#
# COMPACT_ATOMS: atom_id res chain seq x y z
N GLU A 1 3.11 19.21 8.14
CA GLU A 1 2.43 17.99 8.55
C GLU A 1 3.29 16.78 8.26
N ASP A 2 3.53 15.95 9.25
CA ASP A 2 4.31 14.73 9.07
C ASP A 2 3.41 13.59 8.67
N ILE A 3 3.54 13.15 7.42
CA ILE A 3 2.91 11.93 6.94
C ILE A 3 3.97 10.82 6.94
N LYS A 4 3.66 9.74 7.62
CA LYS A 4 4.57 8.59 7.72
C LYS A 4 4.10 7.47 6.82
N PHE A 5 5.05 6.87 6.11
CA PHE A 5 4.81 5.73 5.24
C PHE A 5 5.39 4.46 5.83
N ILE A 6 4.65 3.37 5.74
CA ILE A 6 5.13 2.03 6.06
C ILE A 6 4.68 1.11 4.92
N ALA A 7 5.61 0.36 4.37
CA ALA A 7 5.31 -0.66 3.39
C ALA A 7 5.49 -2.04 4.02
N ILE A 8 4.56 -2.95 3.74
CA ILE A 8 4.55 -4.29 4.32
C ILE A 8 4.38 -5.30 3.19
N SER A 9 5.27 -6.29 3.14
CA SER A 9 5.19 -7.39 2.18
C SER A 9 4.79 -8.66 2.91
N SER A 10 3.76 -9.34 2.40
CA SER A 10 3.18 -10.53 3.04
C SER A 10 3.15 -11.76 2.13
N ASN A 11 3.74 -11.71 0.94
CA ASN A 11 3.71 -12.83 0.01
C ASN A 11 4.49 -14.05 0.51
N ASP A 12 4.04 -15.22 0.12
CA ASP A 12 4.74 -16.48 0.37
C ASP A 12 6.05 -16.52 -0.41
N VAL A 13 7.18 -16.42 0.30
CA VAL A 13 8.50 -16.36 -0.33
C VAL A 13 9.07 -17.73 -0.67
N SER A 14 8.49 -18.80 -0.13
CA SER A 14 8.92 -20.16 -0.47
C SER A 14 8.61 -20.51 -1.93
N ASN A 15 7.45 -20.06 -2.43
CA ASN A 15 7.04 -20.25 -3.81
C ASN A 15 7.31 -19.02 -4.68
N TYR A 16 7.60 -17.89 -4.06
CA TYR A 16 7.85 -16.61 -4.74
C TYR A 16 9.13 -15.99 -4.17
N PRO A 17 10.30 -16.59 -4.46
CA PRO A 17 11.56 -16.18 -3.83
C PRO A 17 12.02 -14.76 -4.20
N ASP A 18 11.51 -14.18 -5.27
CA ASP A 18 11.81 -12.79 -5.63
C ASP A 18 11.21 -11.79 -4.63
N ASP A 19 10.27 -12.23 -3.80
CA ASP A 19 9.66 -11.43 -2.75
C ASP A 19 10.31 -11.65 -1.38
N SER A 20 11.45 -12.36 -1.32
CA SER A 20 12.15 -12.69 -0.07
C SER A 20 12.67 -11.44 0.65
N PRO A 21 12.90 -11.52 1.98
CA PRO A 21 13.50 -10.41 2.73
C PRO A 21 14.83 -9.93 2.14
N GLU A 22 15.65 -10.82 1.62
CA GLU A 22 16.90 -10.47 0.95
C GLU A 22 16.64 -9.62 -0.29
N LYS A 23 15.64 -9.97 -1.07
CA LYS A 23 15.25 -9.21 -2.27
C LYS A 23 14.58 -7.88 -1.90
N MET A 24 13.78 -7.86 -0.83
CA MET A 24 13.22 -6.62 -0.29
C MET A 24 14.32 -5.64 0.10
N LYS A 25 15.35 -6.12 0.74
CA LYS A 25 16.49 -5.30 1.16
C LYS A 25 17.22 -4.70 -0.04
N ILE A 26 17.47 -5.51 -1.06
CA ILE A 26 18.10 -5.05 -2.31
C ILE A 26 17.23 -3.99 -2.97
N ASN A 27 15.93 -4.24 -3.09
CA ASN A 27 14.98 -3.31 -3.69
C ASN A 27 14.94 -1.97 -2.94
N ALA A 28 14.95 -2.02 -1.61
CA ALA A 28 14.95 -0.82 -0.78
C ALA A 28 16.22 0.02 -1.00
N ILE A 29 17.37 -0.63 -1.11
CA ILE A 29 18.64 0.04 -1.36
C ILE A 29 18.67 0.65 -2.77
N GLU A 30 18.29 -0.13 -3.78
CA GLU A 30 18.31 0.32 -5.18
C GLU A 30 17.37 1.48 -5.45
N ASN A 31 16.23 1.54 -4.74
CA ASN A 31 15.22 2.57 -4.92
C ASN A 31 15.25 3.64 -3.83
N ASN A 32 16.25 3.62 -2.96
CA ASN A 32 16.43 4.62 -1.90
C ASN A 32 15.19 4.79 -1.00
N PHE A 33 14.61 3.69 -0.54
CA PHE A 33 13.47 3.75 0.36
C PHE A 33 13.86 4.42 1.67
N ILE A 34 13.14 5.48 2.04
CA ILE A 34 13.37 6.23 3.28
C ILE A 34 12.35 5.90 4.36
N PHE A 35 11.50 4.91 4.12
CA PHE A 35 10.42 4.48 5.01
C PHE A 35 10.64 3.03 5.43
N PRO A 36 10.06 2.59 6.57
CA PRO A 36 10.12 1.17 6.95
C PRO A 36 9.50 0.27 5.89
N TYR A 37 10.21 -0.79 5.55
CA TYR A 37 9.77 -1.82 4.62
C TYR A 37 9.81 -3.16 5.37
N LEU A 38 8.65 -3.63 5.79
CA LEU A 38 8.50 -4.71 6.75
C LEU A 38 8.11 -6.02 6.06
N TYR A 39 8.55 -7.13 6.63
CA TYR A 39 8.17 -8.46 6.15
C TYR A 39 7.21 -9.12 7.13
N ASP A 40 6.02 -9.45 6.65
CA ASP A 40 4.94 -10.11 7.40
C ASP A 40 5.00 -11.62 7.14
N GLU A 41 5.92 -12.31 7.80
CA GLU A 41 6.21 -13.73 7.54
C GLU A 41 5.00 -14.63 7.78
N SER A 42 4.27 -14.41 8.86
CA SER A 42 3.09 -15.21 9.22
C SER A 42 1.87 -14.89 8.37
N GLN A 43 1.88 -13.77 7.69
CA GLN A 43 0.74 -13.23 6.95
C GLN A 43 -0.41 -12.75 7.84
N ASP A 44 -0.18 -12.68 9.15
CA ASP A 44 -1.19 -12.25 10.11
C ASP A 44 -1.57 -10.78 9.94
N VAL A 45 -0.59 -9.93 9.59
CA VAL A 45 -0.85 -8.50 9.38
C VAL A 45 -1.75 -8.31 8.17
N ALA A 46 -1.45 -8.96 7.04
CA ALA A 46 -2.29 -8.87 5.86
C ALA A 46 -3.72 -9.33 6.14
N LYS A 47 -3.86 -10.40 6.90
CA LYS A 47 -5.19 -10.91 7.29
C LYS A 47 -5.92 -9.94 8.21
N ALA A 48 -5.20 -9.32 9.16
CA ALA A 48 -5.80 -8.34 10.07
C ALA A 48 -6.30 -7.09 9.32
N TYR A 49 -5.60 -6.68 8.27
CA TYR A 49 -6.04 -5.56 7.41
C TYR A 49 -7.05 -5.99 6.35
N ASP A 50 -7.37 -7.27 6.27
CA ASP A 50 -8.26 -7.81 5.24
C ASP A 50 -7.76 -7.52 3.83
N ALA A 51 -6.44 -7.52 3.67
CA ALA A 51 -5.80 -7.25 2.39
C ALA A 51 -5.99 -8.45 1.45
N ALA A 52 -6.20 -8.16 0.16
CA ALA A 52 -6.45 -9.20 -0.83
C ALA A 52 -5.53 -9.09 -2.04
N CYS A 53 -5.05 -7.90 -2.35
CA CYS A 53 -4.22 -7.66 -3.52
C CYS A 53 -3.02 -6.78 -3.18
N THR A 54 -2.08 -6.71 -4.10
CA THR A 54 -0.90 -5.87 -3.96
C THR A 54 -0.77 -4.97 -5.19
N PRO A 55 -0.51 -3.67 -4.99
CA PRO A 55 -0.55 -2.99 -3.69
C PRO A 55 -1.97 -2.68 -3.24
N ASP A 56 -2.17 -2.60 -1.95
CA ASP A 56 -3.42 -2.13 -1.34
C ASP A 56 -3.05 -1.01 -0.36
N PHE A 57 -3.74 0.13 -0.44
CA PHE A 57 -3.36 1.33 0.27
C PHE A 57 -4.33 1.65 1.40
N TYR A 58 -3.78 2.04 2.54
CA TYR A 58 -4.54 2.40 3.74
C TYR A 58 -4.01 3.71 4.29
N VAL A 59 -4.90 4.62 4.65
CA VAL A 59 -4.54 5.88 5.30
C VAL A 59 -5.25 5.98 6.64
N TYR A 60 -4.49 6.29 7.68
CA TYR A 60 -5.01 6.44 9.04
C TYR A 60 -4.77 7.85 9.54
N ASP A 61 -5.69 8.34 10.37
CA ASP A 61 -5.49 9.63 11.06
C ASP A 61 -4.59 9.47 12.28
N SER A 62 -4.35 10.57 13.00
CA SER A 62 -3.50 10.57 14.20
C SER A 62 -4.06 9.74 15.34
N ASN A 63 -5.34 9.41 15.31
CA ASN A 63 -6.00 8.53 16.30
C ASN A 63 -6.01 7.07 15.85
N LEU A 64 -5.28 6.73 14.78
CA LEU A 64 -5.22 5.40 14.19
C LEU A 64 -6.57 4.91 13.67
N LYS A 65 -7.42 5.86 13.25
CA LYS A 65 -8.69 5.56 12.60
C LYS A 65 -8.49 5.51 11.10
N LEU A 66 -8.99 4.46 10.46
CA LEU A 66 -8.92 4.31 9.01
C LEU A 66 -9.77 5.38 8.33
N VAL A 67 -9.15 6.22 7.50
CA VAL A 67 -9.85 7.28 6.76
C VAL A 67 -9.88 7.03 5.26
N TYR A 68 -9.05 6.13 4.75
CA TYR A 68 -9.06 5.74 3.35
C TYR A 68 -8.52 4.33 3.18
N ARG A 69 -9.14 3.55 2.32
CA ARG A 69 -8.64 2.28 1.82
C ARG A 69 -8.99 2.18 0.34
N GLY A 70 -8.02 1.87 -0.49
CA GLY A 70 -8.29 1.70 -1.92
C GLY A 70 -7.06 1.81 -2.78
N GLN A 71 -7.30 2.17 -4.03
CA GLN A 71 -6.26 2.28 -5.05
C GLN A 71 -5.39 3.53 -4.90
N LEU A 72 -4.20 3.48 -5.48
CA LEU A 72 -3.32 4.63 -5.59
C LEU A 72 -3.93 5.68 -6.52
N ASP A 73 -4.37 5.25 -7.68
CA ASP A 73 -4.98 6.04 -8.75
C ASP A 73 -5.68 5.12 -9.77
N ASP A 74 -6.12 5.69 -10.87
CA ASP A 74 -6.81 4.93 -11.92
C ASP A 74 -5.86 4.19 -12.87
N SER A 75 -4.54 4.31 -12.70
CA SER A 75 -3.59 3.62 -13.55
C SER A 75 -3.62 2.11 -13.35
N ARG A 76 -3.47 1.37 -14.44
CA ARG A 76 -3.39 -0.10 -14.44
C ARG A 76 -2.38 -0.54 -15.49
N PRO A 77 -1.73 -1.69 -15.30
CA PRO A 77 -0.94 -2.26 -16.38
C PRO A 77 -1.76 -2.39 -17.64
N GLY A 78 -1.26 -1.84 -18.74
CA GLY A 78 -1.91 -1.92 -20.05
C GLY A 78 -2.96 -0.86 -20.34
N ASN A 79 -3.32 0.02 -19.40
CA ASN A 79 -4.13 1.18 -19.75
C ASN A 79 -3.22 2.41 -19.98
N ASP A 80 -3.80 3.47 -20.57
CA ASP A 80 -3.05 4.67 -20.91
C ASP A 80 -3.11 5.74 -19.81
N THR A 81 -3.71 5.42 -18.65
CA THR A 81 -3.85 6.37 -17.56
C THR A 81 -2.50 6.57 -16.87
N LEU A 82 -2.10 7.82 -16.75
CA LEU A 82 -0.86 8.17 -16.07
C LEU A 82 -0.95 7.84 -14.58
N SER A 83 0.12 7.24 -14.04
CA SER A 83 0.21 6.98 -12.61
C SER A 83 0.59 8.28 -11.89
N ASP A 84 -0.40 8.96 -11.32
CA ASP A 84 -0.23 10.25 -10.64
C ASP A 84 -0.51 10.20 -9.14
N GLY A 85 -0.96 9.05 -8.62
CA GLY A 85 -1.30 8.91 -7.21
C GLY A 85 -2.50 9.72 -6.75
N ALA A 86 -3.39 10.09 -7.66
CA ALA A 86 -4.44 11.08 -7.40
C ALA A 86 -5.36 10.72 -6.24
N ASP A 87 -5.73 9.44 -6.10
CA ASP A 87 -6.68 9.04 -5.07
C ASP A 87 -6.05 9.06 -3.66
N ILE A 88 -4.82 8.59 -3.53
CA ILE A 88 -4.05 8.66 -2.28
C ILE A 88 -3.75 10.11 -1.92
N GLU A 89 -3.32 10.90 -2.90
CA GLU A 89 -3.00 12.32 -2.68
C GLU A 89 -4.22 13.09 -2.20
N ASN A 90 -5.39 12.84 -2.80
CA ASN A 90 -6.64 13.45 -2.36
C ASN A 90 -6.99 13.04 -0.91
N ALA A 91 -6.82 11.78 -0.56
CA ALA A 91 -7.08 11.29 0.79
C ALA A 91 -6.18 11.97 1.82
N ILE A 92 -4.90 12.11 1.50
CA ILE A 92 -3.93 12.77 2.38
C ILE A 92 -4.25 14.26 2.53
N GLU A 93 -4.59 14.94 1.44
CA GLU A 93 -4.97 16.36 1.48
C GLU A 93 -6.20 16.58 2.34
N CYS A 94 -7.22 15.73 2.24
CA CYS A 94 -8.41 15.82 3.07
C CYS A 94 -8.05 15.61 4.55
N LEU A 95 -7.18 14.65 4.85
CA LEU A 95 -6.73 14.39 6.21
C LEU A 95 -6.00 15.60 6.81
N VAL A 96 -5.06 16.16 6.07
CA VAL A 96 -4.23 17.29 6.52
C VAL A 96 -5.07 18.55 6.72
N SER A 97 -6.04 18.80 5.83
CA SER A 97 -6.90 20.00 5.92
C SER A 97 -8.07 19.83 6.90
N GLY A 98 -8.28 18.65 7.45
CA GLY A 98 -9.41 18.36 8.33
C GLY A 98 -10.75 18.25 7.60
N ASN A 99 -10.72 18.06 6.28
CA ASN A 99 -11.93 17.90 5.47
C ASN A 99 -12.31 16.43 5.35
N GLU A 100 -13.61 16.18 5.19
CA GLU A 100 -14.09 14.84 4.89
C GLU A 100 -13.76 14.48 3.45
N ASN A 101 -13.29 13.25 3.22
CA ASN A 101 -13.08 12.75 1.87
C ASN A 101 -14.40 12.25 1.30
N THR A 102 -14.99 13.05 0.41
CA THR A 102 -16.28 12.73 -0.22
C THR A 102 -16.12 12.02 -1.56
N LYS A 103 -14.90 11.89 -2.06
CA LYS A 103 -14.62 11.20 -3.31
C LYS A 103 -14.89 9.69 -3.14
N LEU A 104 -15.50 9.08 -4.16
CA LEU A 104 -15.74 7.63 -4.15
C LEU A 104 -14.41 6.87 -3.99
N GLN A 105 -14.35 6.01 -2.98
CA GLN A 105 -13.18 5.16 -2.77
C GLN A 105 -13.28 3.93 -3.66
N LYS A 106 -12.33 3.80 -4.57
CA LYS A 106 -12.26 2.64 -5.47
C LYS A 106 -11.34 1.59 -4.88
N PRO A 107 -11.73 0.31 -4.89
CA PRO A 107 -10.87 -0.74 -4.36
C PRO A 107 -9.59 -0.87 -5.18
N SER A 108 -8.52 -1.28 -4.51
CA SER A 108 -7.27 -1.62 -5.19
C SER A 108 -7.49 -2.81 -6.12
N ILE A 109 -6.89 -2.74 -7.29
CA ILE A 109 -6.88 -3.83 -8.27
C ILE A 109 -5.43 -4.13 -8.60
N GLY A 110 -5.02 -5.36 -8.39
CA GLY A 110 -3.65 -5.78 -8.65
C GLY A 110 -3.51 -7.28 -8.53
N CYS A 111 -2.28 -7.75 -8.41
CA CYS A 111 -2.01 -9.17 -8.22
C CYS A 111 -2.51 -9.61 -6.85
N ASN A 112 -3.06 -10.82 -6.77
CA ASN A 112 -3.47 -11.39 -5.50
C ASN A 112 -2.27 -11.56 -4.58
N ILE A 113 -2.49 -11.40 -3.28
CA ILE A 113 -1.49 -11.77 -2.28
C ILE A 113 -1.21 -13.27 -2.41
N LYS A 114 0.06 -13.64 -2.37
CA LYS A 114 0.49 -15.03 -2.49
C LYS A 114 0.44 -15.67 -1.11
N TRP A 115 -0.68 -16.31 -0.80
CA TRP A 115 -0.88 -16.98 0.47
C TRP A 115 -0.09 -18.29 0.54
N LYS A 116 0.37 -18.61 1.74
CA LYS A 116 1.00 -19.92 2.01
C LYS A 116 0.00 -21.06 1.93
#